data_464f080239222460cfac033b3b88737b
#
_entry.id   464f080239222460cfac033b3b88737b
#
_cell.length_a   1.000
_cell.length_b   1.000
_cell.length_c   1.000
_cell.angle_alpha   90.00
_cell.angle_beta   90.00
_cell.angle_gamma   90.00
#
_symmetry.space_group_name_H-M   'P 1'
#
loop_
_entity.id
_entity.type
_entity.pdbx_description
1 polymer ?
#
loop_
_entity_poly.entity_id
_entity_poly.type
_entity_poly.pdbx_seq_one_letter_code
_entity_poly.pdbx_strand_id
1 'polypeptide(L)'
;MRIFSLFLLFAIILSPIVIAHEGEGFVSGVDITIRTASVNYILIAAAIVALFVIYSIHASKQPHFTETKKIILFLGIIIPVVLATGYIVGATIYLNSISVSKGPVHWHADFEIYGCYDRIDLIEPKGLSNRVGTAVLHEHGDNRLHVEGVVVNLQDIELGELFEILGGTLTEDELTVPTEEYVADFKSGEKCNGEEGKVQVFLYKLVNGEVIQEKLDDFREYVLSPYFTVPPGDCLIIEFGPEKEKTSHMCETYKIAIEKGAVSYGG
;
A
#
# COMPACT_ATOMS: atom_id res chain seq x y z
N MET A 1 -35.29 34.55 4.39
CA MET A 1 -35.58 33.12 4.62
C MET A 1 -34.95 32.16 3.62
N ARG A 2 -34.70 32.49 2.36
CA ARG A 2 -34.09 31.56 1.38
C ARG A 2 -32.56 31.36 1.51
N ILE A 3 -31.83 32.28 2.13
CA ILE A 3 -30.38 32.18 2.35
C ILE A 3 -30.04 31.24 3.51
N PHE A 4 -30.88 31.19 4.55
CA PHE A 4 -30.70 30.29 5.70
C PHE A 4 -30.93 28.80 5.34
N SER A 5 -31.82 28.54 4.36
CA SER A 5 -32.07 27.16 3.87
C SER A 5 -30.88 26.62 3.04
N LEU A 6 -30.12 27.52 2.38
CA LEU A 6 -28.93 27.13 1.63
C LEU A 6 -27.75 26.78 2.57
N PHE A 7 -27.62 27.51 3.69
CA PHE A 7 -26.60 27.20 4.70
C PHE A 7 -26.85 25.88 5.45
N LEU A 8 -28.12 25.53 5.67
CA LEU A 8 -28.48 24.25 6.31
C LEU A 8 -28.23 23.05 5.37
N LEU A 9 -28.46 23.21 4.06
CA LEU A 9 -28.10 22.20 3.06
C LEU A 9 -26.57 22.02 2.96
N PHE A 10 -25.80 23.09 3.14
CA PHE A 10 -24.36 23.11 3.13
C PHE A 10 -23.75 22.34 4.33
N ALA A 11 -24.38 22.44 5.50
CA ALA A 11 -23.94 21.74 6.72
C ALA A 11 -24.19 20.21 6.65
N ILE A 12 -25.22 19.77 5.91
CA ILE A 12 -25.56 18.34 5.77
C ILE A 12 -24.60 17.67 4.76
N ILE A 13 -24.10 18.39 3.76
CA ILE A 13 -23.14 17.89 2.78
C ILE A 13 -21.72 17.74 3.37
N LEU A 14 -21.44 18.41 4.47
CA LEU A 14 -20.15 18.38 5.18
C LEU A 14 -20.01 17.20 6.17
N SER A 15 -21.02 16.36 6.31
CA SER A 15 -20.86 15.11 7.04
C SER A 15 -19.98 14.17 6.21
N PRO A 16 -18.82 13.71 6.71
CA PRO A 16 -18.03 12.74 5.98
C PRO A 16 -18.89 11.48 5.78
N ILE A 17 -19.23 11.18 4.54
CA ILE A 17 -19.80 9.88 4.18
C ILE A 17 -18.64 8.90 4.27
N VAL A 18 -18.47 8.29 5.41
CA VAL A 18 -17.57 7.17 5.60
C VAL A 18 -18.22 5.99 4.88
N ILE A 19 -17.82 5.76 3.65
CA ILE A 19 -18.07 4.48 3.00
C ILE A 19 -17.00 3.55 3.58
N ALA A 20 -17.34 2.83 4.65
CA ALA A 20 -16.54 1.72 5.11
C ALA A 20 -16.54 0.66 4.00
N HIS A 21 -15.42 0.45 3.37
CA HIS A 21 -15.20 -0.72 2.52
C HIS A 21 -14.86 -1.87 3.47
N GLU A 22 -15.81 -2.78 3.67
CA GLU A 22 -15.57 -4.04 4.37
C GLU A 22 -14.65 -4.87 3.47
N GLY A 23 -13.43 -5.14 3.93
CA GLY A 23 -12.47 -6.02 3.25
C GLY A 23 -11.00 -5.59 3.29
N GLU A 24 -10.67 -4.45 3.91
CA GLU A 24 -9.27 -4.07 4.10
C GLU A 24 -8.78 -4.64 5.44
N GLY A 25 -7.71 -5.48 5.38
CA GLY A 25 -6.96 -5.94 6.53
C GLY A 25 -6.57 -4.80 7.48
N PHE A 26 -6.11 -5.13 8.65
CA PHE A 26 -5.89 -4.26 9.82
C PHE A 26 -4.83 -3.16 9.59
N VAL A 27 -5.08 -2.28 8.61
CA VAL A 27 -4.33 -1.01 8.49
C VAL A 27 -4.80 -0.10 9.60
N SER A 28 -3.91 0.60 10.28
CA SER A 28 -4.26 1.41 11.45
C SER A 28 -5.44 2.32 11.12
N GLY A 29 -6.54 2.20 11.86
CA GLY A 29 -7.80 2.90 11.58
C GLY A 29 -7.67 4.43 11.48
N VAL A 30 -6.58 5.01 11.99
CA VAL A 30 -6.26 6.44 11.91
C VAL A 30 -5.82 6.83 10.51
N ASP A 31 -4.92 6.07 9.88
CA ASP A 31 -4.41 6.40 8.54
C ASP A 31 -5.52 6.28 7.48
N ILE A 32 -6.26 5.17 7.48
CA ILE A 32 -7.42 4.99 6.57
C ILE A 32 -8.44 6.11 6.76
N THR A 33 -8.78 6.43 8.01
CA THR A 33 -9.77 7.48 8.30
C THR A 33 -9.31 8.83 7.73
N ILE A 34 -8.05 9.21 7.92
CA ILE A 34 -7.50 10.48 7.43
C ILE A 34 -7.43 10.47 5.90
N ARG A 35 -6.99 9.38 5.27
CA ARG A 35 -6.92 9.27 3.80
C ARG A 35 -8.31 9.36 3.17
N THR A 36 -9.27 8.61 3.70
CA THR A 36 -10.67 8.64 3.23
C THR A 36 -11.27 10.03 3.40
N ALA A 37 -11.09 10.66 4.55
CA ALA A 37 -11.54 12.03 4.78
C ALA A 37 -10.89 13.02 3.80
N SER A 38 -9.60 12.88 3.51
CA SER A 38 -8.88 13.73 2.55
C SER A 38 -9.50 13.66 1.15
N VAL A 39 -9.77 12.44 0.65
CA VAL A 39 -10.43 12.24 -0.64
C VAL A 39 -11.81 12.86 -0.65
N ASN A 40 -12.61 12.65 0.41
CA ASN A 40 -13.95 13.22 0.52
C ASN A 40 -13.93 14.77 0.52
N TYR A 41 -13.02 15.39 1.25
CA TYR A 41 -12.88 16.87 1.24
C TYR A 41 -12.47 17.40 -0.13
N ILE A 42 -11.58 16.72 -0.85
CA ILE A 42 -11.21 17.10 -2.23
C ILE A 42 -12.43 17.01 -3.15
N LEU A 43 -13.17 15.90 -3.12
CA LEU A 43 -14.34 15.69 -3.97
C LEU A 43 -15.44 16.71 -3.69
N ILE A 44 -15.73 16.99 -2.42
CA ILE A 44 -16.71 17.99 -2.00
C ILE A 44 -16.27 19.39 -2.49
N ALA A 45 -15.01 19.76 -2.26
CA ALA A 45 -14.48 21.04 -2.72
C ALA A 45 -14.56 21.18 -4.24
N ALA A 46 -14.18 20.14 -4.98
CA ALA A 46 -14.24 20.11 -6.43
C ALA A 46 -15.68 20.26 -6.94
N ALA A 47 -16.64 19.57 -6.32
CA ALA A 47 -18.07 19.68 -6.68
C ALA A 47 -18.60 21.10 -6.43
N ILE A 48 -18.27 21.72 -5.29
CA ILE A 48 -18.66 23.10 -4.97
C ILE A 48 -18.07 24.08 -5.98
N VAL A 49 -16.78 23.97 -6.27
CA VAL A 49 -16.08 24.81 -7.26
C VAL A 49 -16.72 24.66 -8.64
N ALA A 50 -17.00 23.45 -9.08
CA ALA A 50 -17.67 23.18 -10.37
C ALA A 50 -19.03 23.87 -10.44
N LEU A 51 -19.86 23.80 -9.40
CA LEU A 51 -21.15 24.48 -9.33
C LEU A 51 -21.02 26.00 -9.44
N PHE A 52 -20.04 26.59 -8.73
CA PHE A 52 -19.79 28.04 -8.81
C PHE A 52 -19.25 28.46 -10.18
N VAL A 53 -18.39 27.65 -10.80
CA VAL A 53 -17.90 27.90 -12.18
C VAL A 53 -19.06 27.85 -13.19
N ILE A 54 -19.92 26.82 -13.13
CA ILE A 54 -21.10 26.71 -14.00
C ILE A 54 -22.03 27.92 -13.80
N TYR A 55 -22.29 28.30 -12.54
CA TYR A 55 -23.08 29.47 -12.22
C TYR A 55 -22.42 30.74 -12.77
N SER A 56 -21.11 30.90 -12.65
CA SER A 56 -20.36 32.06 -13.17
C SER A 56 -20.49 32.20 -14.67
N ILE A 57 -20.37 31.09 -15.44
CA ILE A 57 -20.54 31.07 -16.88
C ILE A 57 -21.97 31.51 -17.26
N HIS A 58 -22.96 31.03 -16.51
CA HIS A 58 -24.36 31.42 -16.78
C HIS A 58 -24.64 32.88 -16.41
N ALA A 59 -24.16 33.33 -15.24
CA ALA A 59 -24.37 34.67 -14.71
C ALA A 59 -23.63 35.75 -15.51
N SER A 60 -22.47 35.44 -16.09
CA SER A 60 -21.71 36.40 -16.94
C SER A 60 -22.47 36.83 -18.21
N LYS A 61 -23.46 36.06 -18.63
CA LYS A 61 -24.32 36.38 -19.77
C LYS A 61 -25.46 37.36 -19.42
N GLN A 62 -25.62 37.70 -18.12
CA GLN A 62 -26.67 38.58 -17.66
C GLN A 62 -26.21 40.04 -17.64
N PRO A 63 -27.05 41.04 -18.04
CA PRO A 63 -26.66 42.46 -18.20
C PRO A 63 -26.32 43.15 -16.86
N HIS A 64 -26.66 42.55 -15.71
CA HIS A 64 -26.46 43.15 -14.39
C HIS A 64 -25.65 42.24 -13.50
N PHE A 65 -24.34 42.09 -13.80
CA PHE A 65 -23.40 41.35 -12.95
C PHE A 65 -22.76 42.28 -11.92
N THR A 66 -23.38 42.37 -10.73
CA THR A 66 -22.98 43.29 -9.68
C THR A 66 -21.70 42.86 -8.96
N GLU A 67 -20.98 43.83 -8.33
CA GLU A 67 -19.77 43.57 -7.53
C GLU A 67 -20.03 42.55 -6.41
N THR A 68 -21.20 42.61 -5.77
CA THR A 68 -21.59 41.64 -4.73
C THR A 68 -21.62 40.21 -5.28
N LYS A 69 -22.12 39.99 -6.50
CA LYS A 69 -22.12 38.65 -7.13
C LYS A 69 -20.71 38.18 -7.41
N LYS A 70 -19.79 39.04 -7.82
CA LYS A 70 -18.38 38.70 -8.04
C LYS A 70 -17.72 38.27 -6.74
N ILE A 71 -17.95 38.98 -5.64
CA ILE A 71 -17.43 38.65 -4.31
C ILE A 71 -17.97 37.26 -3.85
N ILE A 72 -19.28 37.03 -3.99
CA ILE A 72 -19.89 35.73 -3.62
C ILE A 72 -19.28 34.59 -4.43
N LEU A 73 -19.09 34.78 -5.73
CA LEU A 73 -18.45 33.77 -6.58
C LEU A 73 -16.99 33.54 -6.18
N PHE A 74 -16.24 34.59 -5.95
CA PHE A 74 -14.87 34.51 -5.51
C PHE A 74 -14.75 33.73 -4.19
N LEU A 75 -15.54 34.12 -3.19
CA LEU A 75 -15.54 33.41 -1.90
C LEU A 75 -16.03 31.96 -2.03
N GLY A 76 -17.04 31.70 -2.87
CA GLY A 76 -17.55 30.37 -3.11
C GLY A 76 -16.53 29.41 -3.76
N ILE A 77 -15.55 29.95 -4.48
CA ILE A 77 -14.43 29.17 -5.05
C ILE A 77 -13.27 29.07 -4.06
N ILE A 78 -12.86 30.18 -3.46
CA ILE A 78 -11.66 30.24 -2.63
C ILE A 78 -11.83 29.49 -1.29
N ILE A 79 -12.97 29.64 -0.62
CA ILE A 79 -13.19 29.03 0.70
C ILE A 79 -13.06 27.50 0.65
N PRO A 80 -13.77 26.75 -0.21
CA PRO A 80 -13.64 25.30 -0.23
C PRO A 80 -12.23 24.84 -0.61
N VAL A 81 -11.54 25.55 -1.51
CA VAL A 81 -10.15 25.23 -1.88
C VAL A 81 -9.22 25.42 -0.69
N VAL A 82 -9.30 26.56 0.02
CA VAL A 82 -8.45 26.84 1.18
C VAL A 82 -8.70 25.84 2.31
N LEU A 83 -9.97 25.49 2.57
CA LEU A 83 -10.32 24.52 3.61
C LEU A 83 -9.81 23.11 3.27
N ALA A 84 -10.01 22.65 2.05
CA ALA A 84 -9.51 21.34 1.62
C ALA A 84 -7.98 21.27 1.67
N THR A 85 -7.30 22.31 1.14
CA THR A 85 -5.83 22.38 1.18
C THR A 85 -5.31 22.44 2.61
N GLY A 86 -5.91 23.26 3.47
CA GLY A 86 -5.53 23.35 4.88
C GLY A 86 -5.69 22.03 5.63
N TYR A 87 -6.78 21.29 5.35
CA TYR A 87 -6.97 19.98 5.91
C TYR A 87 -5.90 18.98 5.45
N ILE A 88 -5.61 18.91 4.13
CA ILE A 88 -4.61 17.99 3.59
C ILE A 88 -3.22 18.28 4.17
N VAL A 89 -2.81 19.56 4.23
CA VAL A 89 -1.54 19.95 4.83
C VAL A 89 -1.47 19.57 6.30
N GLY A 90 -2.53 19.88 7.07
CA GLY A 90 -2.61 19.50 8.48
C GLY A 90 -2.57 17.97 8.69
N ALA A 91 -3.31 17.22 7.88
CA ALA A 91 -3.33 15.75 7.90
C ALA A 91 -1.95 15.16 7.58
N THR A 92 -1.27 15.69 6.55
CA THR A 92 0.08 15.26 6.19
C THR A 92 1.09 15.49 7.33
N ILE A 93 1.07 16.69 7.92
CA ILE A 93 1.93 17.00 9.06
C ILE A 93 1.63 16.10 10.25
N TYR A 94 0.36 15.85 10.54
CA TYR A 94 -0.06 15.00 11.63
C TYR A 94 0.40 13.55 11.43
N LEU A 95 0.13 12.95 10.26
CA LEU A 95 0.55 11.58 9.94
C LEU A 95 2.08 11.44 10.02
N ASN A 96 2.84 12.38 9.46
CA ASN A 96 4.30 12.37 9.58
C ASN A 96 4.77 12.42 11.05
N SER A 97 4.07 13.19 11.89
CA SER A 97 4.46 13.37 13.29
C SER A 97 4.22 12.11 14.16
N ILE A 98 3.16 11.34 13.87
CA ILE A 98 2.81 10.12 14.62
C ILE A 98 3.43 8.85 14.02
N SER A 99 3.91 8.90 12.77
CA SER A 99 4.45 7.73 12.07
C SER A 99 5.75 7.22 12.69
N VAL A 100 5.94 5.91 12.62
CA VAL A 100 7.22 5.26 12.99
C VAL A 100 8.31 5.56 11.97
N SER A 101 7.96 5.75 10.69
CA SER A 101 8.89 6.13 9.62
C SER A 101 9.33 7.59 9.68
N LYS A 102 8.63 8.45 10.47
CA LYS A 102 8.85 9.90 10.62
C LYS A 102 8.90 10.65 9.29
N GLY A 103 8.14 10.19 8.33
CA GLY A 103 8.05 10.75 6.99
C GLY A 103 7.75 9.68 5.94
N PRO A 104 7.55 10.12 4.68
CA PRO A 104 7.33 9.17 3.60
C PRO A 104 8.59 8.36 3.32
N VAL A 105 8.40 7.08 3.08
CA VAL A 105 9.45 6.12 2.70
C VAL A 105 9.15 5.52 1.34
N HIS A 106 10.15 4.89 0.75
CA HIS A 106 10.04 4.09 -0.47
C HIS A 106 11.05 2.94 -0.35
N TRP A 107 10.59 1.84 0.23
CA TRP A 107 11.40 0.66 0.48
C TRP A 107 10.98 -0.45 -0.47
N HIS A 108 11.91 -1.34 -0.78
CA HIS A 108 11.68 -2.49 -1.66
C HIS A 108 12.24 -3.76 -1.05
N ALA A 109 11.57 -4.87 -1.32
CA ALA A 109 12.13 -6.21 -1.17
C ALA A 109 11.67 -7.06 -2.35
N ASP A 110 12.58 -7.77 -2.98
CA ASP A 110 12.22 -8.78 -3.98
C ASP A 110 11.72 -10.04 -3.27
N PHE A 111 10.83 -10.79 -3.91
CA PHE A 111 10.36 -12.05 -3.36
C PHE A 111 10.12 -13.10 -4.44
N GLU A 112 10.23 -14.36 -4.06
CA GLU A 112 9.78 -15.50 -4.86
C GLU A 112 9.06 -16.47 -3.94
N ILE A 113 7.98 -17.10 -4.44
CA ILE A 113 7.17 -18.08 -3.70
C ILE A 113 7.30 -19.44 -4.38
N TYR A 114 7.49 -20.49 -3.57
CA TYR A 114 7.61 -21.86 -4.04
C TYR A 114 6.72 -22.82 -3.26
N GLY A 115 6.02 -23.70 -3.98
CA GLY A 115 5.25 -24.80 -3.41
C GLY A 115 5.74 -26.13 -3.97
N CYS A 116 6.32 -26.99 -3.14
CA CYS A 116 6.86 -28.28 -3.58
C CYS A 116 7.83 -28.20 -4.76
N TYR A 117 8.70 -27.20 -4.79
CA TYR A 117 9.70 -26.90 -5.83
C TYR A 117 9.17 -26.10 -7.04
N ASP A 118 7.85 -25.99 -7.22
CA ASP A 118 7.28 -25.19 -8.29
C ASP A 118 7.16 -23.72 -7.83
N ARG A 119 7.56 -22.81 -8.71
CA ARG A 119 7.35 -21.38 -8.47
C ARG A 119 5.87 -21.04 -8.60
N ILE A 120 5.39 -20.22 -7.68
CA ILE A 120 4.01 -19.74 -7.64
C ILE A 120 4.04 -18.23 -7.85
N ASP A 121 3.34 -17.77 -8.88
CA ASP A 121 3.19 -16.36 -9.14
C ASP A 121 1.99 -15.81 -8.36
N LEU A 122 2.22 -14.70 -7.64
CA LEU A 122 1.19 -13.99 -6.91
C LEU A 122 0.19 -13.37 -7.89
N ILE A 123 -1.04 -13.11 -7.41
CA ILE A 123 -2.04 -12.38 -8.19
C ILE A 123 -1.50 -11.01 -8.63
N GLU A 124 -1.71 -10.68 -9.90
CA GLU A 124 -1.23 -9.44 -10.49
C GLU A 124 -2.29 -8.34 -10.54
N PRO A 125 -1.87 -7.05 -10.69
CA PRO A 125 -2.80 -5.94 -10.84
C PRO A 125 -3.68 -6.08 -12.09
N LYS A 126 -4.97 -5.74 -11.96
CA LYS A 126 -5.93 -5.83 -13.07
C LYS A 126 -6.55 -4.50 -13.44
N GLY A 127 -6.83 -4.32 -14.72
CA GLY A 127 -7.57 -3.18 -15.26
C GLY A 127 -6.78 -1.87 -15.18
N LEU A 128 -7.33 -0.88 -14.50
CA LEU A 128 -6.68 0.43 -14.32
C LEU A 128 -5.83 0.50 -13.03
N SER A 129 -5.90 -0.51 -12.19
CA SER A 129 -5.01 -0.61 -11.04
C SER A 129 -3.61 -1.01 -11.53
N ASN A 130 -2.59 -0.35 -11.00
CA ASN A 130 -1.20 -0.70 -11.26
C ASN A 130 -0.56 -1.41 -10.06
N ARG A 131 -1.38 -1.83 -9.08
CA ARG A 131 -0.89 -2.52 -7.87
C ARG A 131 -1.97 -3.43 -7.28
N VAL A 132 -1.53 -4.43 -6.55
CA VAL A 132 -2.30 -5.23 -5.60
C VAL A 132 -1.81 -4.96 -4.19
N GLY A 133 -2.72 -4.86 -3.22
CA GLY A 133 -2.40 -4.48 -1.84
C GLY A 133 -2.92 -3.09 -1.47
N THR A 134 -2.36 -2.51 -0.41
CA THR A 134 -2.74 -1.20 0.12
C THR A 134 -1.95 -0.06 -0.53
N ALA A 135 -2.22 1.17 -0.10
CA ALA A 135 -1.45 2.32 -0.53
C ALA A 135 -0.02 2.32 0.06
N VAL A 136 0.19 1.62 1.18
CA VAL A 136 1.48 1.60 1.89
C VAL A 136 2.26 0.33 1.60
N LEU A 137 1.60 -0.83 1.54
CA LEU A 137 2.22 -2.13 1.28
C LEU A 137 1.54 -2.76 0.05
N HIS A 138 2.29 -2.95 -1.03
CA HIS A 138 1.74 -3.43 -2.30
C HIS A 138 2.80 -4.01 -3.24
N GLU A 139 2.32 -4.56 -4.35
CA GLU A 139 3.09 -5.17 -5.42
C GLU A 139 2.56 -4.69 -6.78
N HIS A 140 3.44 -4.58 -7.81
CA HIS A 140 3.11 -4.04 -9.15
C HIS A 140 3.14 -5.09 -10.29
N GLY A 141 3.25 -6.38 -10.01
CA GLY A 141 3.45 -7.45 -11.00
C GLY A 141 4.92 -7.57 -11.42
N ASP A 142 5.84 -7.19 -10.53
CA ASP A 142 7.29 -7.24 -10.78
C ASP A 142 8.04 -8.14 -9.78
N ASN A 143 7.31 -8.92 -8.96
CA ASN A 143 7.82 -9.75 -7.87
C ASN A 143 8.63 -8.94 -6.85
N ARG A 144 8.18 -7.70 -6.61
CA ARG A 144 8.78 -6.78 -5.67
C ARG A 144 7.74 -6.19 -4.75
N LEU A 145 7.98 -6.30 -3.47
CA LEU A 145 7.19 -5.65 -2.43
C LEU A 145 7.61 -4.19 -2.33
N HIS A 146 6.63 -3.31 -2.28
CA HIS A 146 6.81 -1.88 -2.11
C HIS A 146 6.19 -1.43 -0.81
N VAL A 147 6.97 -0.68 -0.02
CA VAL A 147 6.47 0.09 1.12
C VAL A 147 6.60 1.56 0.75
N GLU A 148 5.47 2.20 0.45
CA GLU A 148 5.44 3.58 -0.02
C GLU A 148 4.61 4.49 0.87
N GLY A 149 5.11 5.71 1.08
CA GLY A 149 4.40 6.73 1.85
C GLY A 149 4.72 6.70 3.33
N VAL A 150 3.79 7.11 4.16
CA VAL A 150 3.98 7.25 5.61
C VAL A 150 3.54 5.98 6.32
N VAL A 151 4.47 5.32 7.00
CA VAL A 151 4.20 4.13 7.81
C VAL A 151 3.85 4.58 9.23
N VAL A 152 2.60 4.38 9.63
CA VAL A 152 2.12 4.75 10.97
C VAL A 152 2.48 3.67 11.99
N ASN A 153 2.25 2.41 11.68
CA ASN A 153 2.62 1.25 12.51
C ASN A 153 3.43 0.26 11.68
N LEU A 154 4.36 -0.45 12.33
CA LEU A 154 5.16 -1.47 11.66
C LEU A 154 4.32 -2.69 11.25
N GLN A 155 3.28 -3.01 11.99
CA GLN A 155 2.34 -4.08 11.67
C GLN A 155 1.71 -3.91 10.29
N ASP A 156 1.48 -2.66 9.84
CA ASP A 156 0.89 -2.35 8.53
C ASP A 156 1.79 -2.77 7.34
N ILE A 157 3.04 -3.16 7.60
CA ILE A 157 4.06 -3.52 6.59
C ILE A 157 4.78 -4.83 6.92
N GLU A 158 4.19 -5.67 7.75
CA GLU A 158 4.68 -7.02 8.00
C GLU A 158 4.41 -7.95 6.81
N LEU A 159 5.26 -8.94 6.63
CA LEU A 159 5.12 -9.90 5.53
C LEU A 159 3.80 -10.68 5.61
N GLY A 160 3.38 -11.08 6.81
CA GLY A 160 2.10 -11.75 7.01
C GLY A 160 0.89 -10.87 6.66
N GLU A 161 0.97 -9.58 6.96
CA GLU A 161 -0.07 -8.60 6.61
C GLU A 161 -0.26 -8.48 5.09
N LEU A 162 0.83 -8.54 4.31
CA LEU A 162 0.73 -8.54 2.85
C LEU A 162 -0.17 -9.69 2.37
N PHE A 163 0.06 -10.91 2.87
CA PHE A 163 -0.75 -12.07 2.45
C PHE A 163 -2.21 -11.90 2.85
N GLU A 164 -2.50 -11.42 4.05
CA GLU A 164 -3.88 -11.16 4.50
C GLU A 164 -4.59 -10.12 3.63
N ILE A 165 -3.91 -9.01 3.30
CA ILE A 165 -4.43 -7.96 2.40
C ILE A 165 -4.75 -8.52 1.01
N LEU A 166 -3.95 -9.46 0.51
CA LEU A 166 -4.15 -10.08 -0.80
C LEU A 166 -5.17 -11.22 -0.77
N GLY A 167 -5.70 -11.56 0.40
CA GLY A 167 -6.65 -12.67 0.58
C GLY A 167 -6.00 -14.04 0.69
N GLY A 168 -4.72 -14.07 1.02
CA GLY A 168 -3.94 -15.27 1.34
C GLY A 168 -3.67 -15.41 2.83
N THR A 169 -2.75 -16.32 3.17
CA THR A 169 -2.29 -16.59 4.53
C THR A 169 -0.81 -16.92 4.51
N LEU A 170 -0.06 -16.41 5.47
CA LEU A 170 1.32 -16.81 5.70
C LEU A 170 1.54 -17.00 7.20
N THR A 171 1.62 -18.26 7.63
CA THR A 171 1.89 -18.67 9.01
C THR A 171 2.86 -19.85 9.02
N GLU A 172 3.31 -20.28 10.18
CA GLU A 172 4.14 -21.49 10.32
C GLU A 172 3.39 -22.76 9.85
N ASP A 173 2.06 -22.76 9.98
CA ASP A 173 1.21 -23.92 9.68
C ASP A 173 0.61 -23.88 8.27
N GLU A 174 0.46 -22.70 7.66
CA GLU A 174 -0.30 -22.53 6.43
C GLU A 174 0.29 -21.43 5.53
N LEU A 175 0.42 -21.77 4.25
CA LEU A 175 0.74 -20.86 3.16
C LEU A 175 -0.38 -20.90 2.12
N THR A 176 -1.17 -19.84 2.04
CA THR A 176 -2.20 -19.67 1.00
C THR A 176 -1.82 -18.50 0.10
N VAL A 177 -1.67 -18.76 -1.18
CA VAL A 177 -1.23 -17.78 -2.18
C VAL A 177 -2.33 -17.58 -3.22
N PRO A 178 -2.96 -16.40 -3.29
CA PRO A 178 -3.85 -16.04 -4.39
C PRO A 178 -3.03 -15.92 -5.68
N THR A 179 -3.45 -16.62 -6.74
CA THR A 179 -2.89 -16.52 -8.08
C THR A 179 -3.94 -16.00 -9.07
N GLU A 180 -3.57 -15.82 -10.33
CA GLU A 180 -4.53 -15.42 -11.37
C GLU A 180 -5.62 -16.48 -11.65
N GLU A 181 -5.30 -17.76 -11.52
CA GLU A 181 -6.17 -18.86 -11.96
C GLU A 181 -6.78 -19.64 -10.80
N TYR A 182 -6.08 -19.71 -9.66
CA TYR A 182 -6.47 -20.51 -8.50
C TYR A 182 -5.89 -19.92 -7.21
N VAL A 183 -6.24 -20.53 -6.09
CA VAL A 183 -5.60 -20.25 -4.81
C VAL A 183 -4.74 -21.46 -4.45
N ALA A 184 -3.42 -21.28 -4.39
CA ALA A 184 -2.52 -22.31 -3.93
C ALA A 184 -2.60 -22.39 -2.40
N ASP A 185 -2.83 -23.58 -1.85
CA ASP A 185 -3.02 -23.79 -0.42
C ASP A 185 -2.13 -24.97 0.02
N PHE A 186 -1.29 -24.72 1.04
CA PHE A 186 -0.34 -25.67 1.60
C PHE A 186 -0.41 -25.64 3.11
N LYS A 187 -0.43 -26.82 3.74
CA LYS A 187 -0.41 -26.95 5.20
C LYS A 187 0.79 -27.74 5.67
N SER A 188 1.48 -27.22 6.68
CA SER A 188 2.61 -27.91 7.31
C SER A 188 2.18 -29.31 7.77
N GLY A 189 2.99 -30.33 7.44
CA GLY A 189 2.66 -31.72 7.63
C GLY A 189 2.09 -32.43 6.38
N GLU A 190 1.63 -31.69 5.36
CA GLU A 190 1.27 -32.28 4.06
C GLU A 190 2.51 -32.76 3.31
N LYS A 191 2.32 -33.75 2.44
CA LYS A 191 3.43 -34.34 1.72
C LYS A 191 3.77 -33.57 0.45
N CYS A 192 5.03 -33.22 0.33
CA CYS A 192 5.66 -32.63 -0.82
C CYS A 192 6.58 -33.66 -1.47
N ASN A 193 6.15 -34.25 -2.57
CA ASN A 193 6.88 -35.34 -3.27
C ASN A 193 7.30 -36.53 -2.38
N GLY A 194 6.47 -36.84 -1.36
CA GLY A 194 6.69 -37.98 -0.46
C GLY A 194 7.34 -37.63 0.87
N GLU A 195 7.90 -36.46 1.02
CA GLU A 195 8.46 -35.90 2.27
C GLU A 195 7.46 -34.93 2.92
N GLU A 196 7.54 -34.79 4.23
CA GLU A 196 6.70 -33.84 4.98
C GLU A 196 7.13 -32.40 4.68
N GLY A 197 6.20 -31.57 4.27
CA GLY A 197 6.42 -30.16 3.97
C GLY A 197 6.19 -29.27 5.17
N LYS A 198 6.92 -28.15 5.23
CA LYS A 198 6.74 -27.04 6.17
C LYS A 198 6.77 -25.72 5.44
N VAL A 199 6.06 -24.75 5.98
CA VAL A 199 6.20 -23.34 5.55
C VAL A 199 7.49 -22.79 6.11
N GLN A 200 8.33 -22.20 5.26
CA GLN A 200 9.63 -21.66 5.61
C GLN A 200 9.88 -20.38 4.83
N VAL A 201 10.58 -19.42 5.43
CA VAL A 201 10.99 -18.19 4.75
C VAL A 201 12.49 -17.98 4.94
N PHE A 202 13.17 -17.69 3.83
CA PHE A 202 14.59 -17.39 3.79
C PHE A 202 14.79 -15.95 3.30
N LEU A 203 15.63 -15.22 4.01
CA LEU A 203 16.00 -13.87 3.70
C LEU A 203 17.43 -13.82 3.18
N TYR A 204 17.60 -13.21 2.02
CA TYR A 204 18.92 -12.74 1.58
C TYR A 204 19.02 -11.25 1.82
N LYS A 205 20.12 -10.83 2.41
CA LYS A 205 20.45 -9.42 2.65
C LYS A 205 21.92 -9.17 2.39
N LEU A 206 22.23 -7.91 2.10
CA LEU A 206 23.58 -7.48 1.85
C LEU A 206 24.21 -6.92 3.15
N VAL A 207 25.29 -7.55 3.60
CA VAL A 207 26.03 -7.11 4.78
C VAL A 207 27.49 -6.87 4.38
N ASN A 208 27.93 -5.62 4.45
CA ASN A 208 29.30 -5.21 4.09
C ASN A 208 29.74 -5.64 2.67
N GLY A 209 28.81 -5.69 1.70
CA GLY A 209 29.09 -6.09 0.32
C GLY A 209 29.04 -7.60 0.07
N GLU A 210 28.76 -8.40 1.09
CA GLU A 210 28.57 -9.84 1.01
C GLU A 210 27.10 -10.20 1.19
N VAL A 211 26.62 -11.07 0.35
CA VAL A 211 25.25 -11.61 0.41
C VAL A 211 25.24 -12.73 1.47
N ILE A 212 24.41 -12.57 2.47
CA ILE A 212 24.15 -13.59 3.51
C ILE A 212 22.74 -14.13 3.37
N GLN A 213 22.54 -15.41 3.67
CA GLN A 213 21.24 -16.06 3.76
C GLN A 213 20.92 -16.36 5.22
N GLU A 214 19.70 -16.09 5.63
CA GLU A 214 19.16 -16.32 6.95
C GLU A 214 17.80 -17.00 6.84
N LYS A 215 17.53 -18.03 7.63
CA LYS A 215 16.18 -18.59 7.78
C LYS A 215 15.47 -17.78 8.86
N LEU A 216 14.28 -17.28 8.53
CA LEU A 216 13.48 -16.50 9.46
C LEU A 216 12.63 -17.42 10.33
N ASP A 217 12.68 -17.25 11.64
CA ASP A 217 11.81 -17.95 12.58
C ASP A 217 10.44 -17.25 12.67
N ASP A 218 10.43 -15.93 12.92
CA ASP A 218 9.22 -15.10 13.06
C ASP A 218 8.90 -14.37 11.75
N PHE A 219 8.82 -15.11 10.64
CA PHE A 219 8.70 -14.52 9.29
C PHE A 219 7.40 -13.77 9.07
N ARG A 220 6.32 -14.09 9.77
CA ARG A 220 5.06 -13.37 9.66
C ARG A 220 5.21 -11.91 10.05
N GLU A 221 5.93 -11.64 11.14
CA GLU A 221 6.18 -10.30 11.70
C GLU A 221 7.38 -9.61 11.05
N TYR A 222 7.95 -10.21 9.99
CA TYR A 222 9.09 -9.62 9.31
C TYR A 222 8.70 -8.32 8.62
N VAL A 223 9.41 -7.25 8.96
CA VAL A 223 9.28 -5.91 8.37
C VAL A 223 10.41 -5.69 7.38
N LEU A 224 10.08 -5.21 6.19
CA LEU A 224 11.07 -4.94 5.15
C LEU A 224 12.16 -3.98 5.65
N SER A 225 13.42 -4.30 5.33
CA SER A 225 14.54 -3.43 5.65
C SER A 225 14.45 -2.10 4.89
N PRO A 226 14.82 -0.97 5.52
CA PRO A 226 14.69 0.35 4.93
C PRO A 226 15.81 0.63 3.92
N TYR A 227 15.78 -0.03 2.78
CA TYR A 227 16.71 0.25 1.68
C TYR A 227 16.12 1.25 0.70
N PHE A 228 16.78 2.38 0.55
CA PHE A 228 16.37 3.44 -0.38
C PHE A 228 16.89 3.20 -1.80
N THR A 229 18.02 2.52 -1.93
CA THR A 229 18.64 2.25 -3.22
C THR A 229 18.23 0.89 -3.71
N VAL A 230 17.71 0.90 -4.90
CA VAL A 230 17.41 -0.30 -5.65
C VAL A 230 18.72 -0.96 -6.07
N PRO A 231 18.60 -2.17 -6.39
CA PRO A 231 18.94 -3.43 -5.80
C PRO A 231 20.40 -3.47 -5.37
N PRO A 232 20.75 -4.36 -4.48
CA PRO A 232 19.85 -5.32 -3.87
C PRO A 232 19.29 -4.82 -2.52
N GLY A 233 17.96 -4.72 -2.41
CA GLY A 233 17.26 -4.65 -1.13
C GLY A 233 17.21 -6.03 -0.49
N ASP A 234 16.18 -6.31 0.33
CA ASP A 234 15.94 -7.67 0.82
C ASP A 234 15.47 -8.57 -0.32
N CYS A 235 15.78 -9.88 -0.25
CA CYS A 235 15.17 -10.90 -1.09
C CYS A 235 14.57 -11.98 -0.19
N LEU A 236 13.27 -12.15 -0.30
CA LEU A 236 12.49 -13.10 0.48
C LEU A 236 12.15 -14.32 -0.38
N ILE A 237 12.55 -15.50 0.07
CA ILE A 237 12.16 -16.77 -0.54
C ILE A 237 11.18 -17.45 0.41
N ILE A 238 9.92 -17.52 0.00
CA ILE A 238 8.82 -18.10 0.75
C ILE A 238 8.58 -19.49 0.18
N GLU A 239 8.72 -20.53 0.98
CA GLU A 239 8.68 -21.90 0.50
C GLU A 239 7.77 -22.78 1.35
N PHE A 240 7.00 -23.65 0.67
CA PHE A 240 6.46 -24.85 1.26
C PHE A 240 7.21 -26.07 0.69
N GLY A 241 7.84 -26.85 1.54
CA GLY A 241 8.61 -28.04 1.16
C GLY A 241 9.29 -28.70 2.35
N PRO A 242 10.12 -29.74 2.11
CA PRO A 242 10.88 -30.41 3.17
C PRO A 242 11.70 -29.40 3.97
N GLU A 243 11.75 -29.60 5.30
CA GLU A 243 12.49 -28.71 6.18
C GLU A 243 13.96 -28.66 5.81
N LYS A 244 14.53 -27.44 5.77
CA LYS A 244 15.93 -27.20 5.44
C LYS A 244 16.46 -25.98 6.16
N GLU A 245 17.77 -25.93 6.34
CA GLU A 245 18.47 -24.80 6.97
C GLU A 245 18.79 -23.67 5.97
N LYS A 246 18.94 -24.04 4.69
CA LYS A 246 19.25 -23.11 3.59
C LYS A 246 18.44 -23.47 2.37
N THR A 247 18.03 -22.45 1.59
CA THR A 247 17.44 -22.66 0.26
C THR A 247 18.48 -22.46 -0.84
N SER A 248 18.27 -23.15 -1.96
CA SER A 248 19.00 -22.90 -3.21
C SER A 248 18.31 -21.85 -4.10
N HIS A 249 17.08 -21.48 -3.80
CA HIS A 249 16.36 -20.43 -4.52
C HIS A 249 16.89 -19.06 -4.13
N MET A 250 16.86 -18.10 -5.04
CA MET A 250 17.35 -16.76 -4.84
C MET A 250 16.67 -15.81 -5.85
N CYS A 251 16.29 -14.63 -5.42
CA CYS A 251 15.67 -13.64 -6.30
C CYS A 251 16.60 -13.26 -7.47
N GLU A 252 16.00 -13.01 -8.61
CA GLU A 252 16.73 -12.74 -9.86
C GLU A 252 17.68 -11.54 -9.76
N THR A 253 17.31 -10.50 -9.02
CA THR A 253 18.17 -9.31 -8.80
C THR A 253 19.48 -9.66 -8.09
N TYR A 254 19.45 -10.59 -7.13
CA TYR A 254 20.64 -11.07 -6.44
C TYR A 254 21.50 -11.93 -7.35
N LYS A 255 20.90 -12.83 -8.13
CA LYS A 255 21.62 -13.62 -9.15
C LYS A 255 22.39 -12.72 -10.11
N ILE A 256 21.69 -11.71 -10.66
CA ILE A 256 22.28 -10.73 -11.57
C ILE A 256 23.41 -9.93 -10.90
N ALA A 257 23.21 -9.51 -9.65
CA ALA A 257 24.23 -8.73 -8.93
C ALA A 257 25.49 -9.55 -8.65
N ILE A 258 25.36 -10.83 -8.32
CA ILE A 258 26.49 -11.76 -8.14
C ILE A 258 27.20 -12.02 -9.46
N GLU A 259 26.47 -12.34 -10.53
CA GLU A 259 27.03 -12.57 -11.88
C GLU A 259 27.81 -11.37 -12.41
N LYS A 260 27.34 -10.15 -12.14
CA LYS A 260 28.04 -8.91 -12.50
C LYS A 260 29.20 -8.55 -11.58
N GLY A 261 29.43 -9.32 -10.52
CA GLY A 261 30.46 -9.02 -9.51
C GLY A 261 30.19 -7.75 -8.69
N ALA A 262 28.94 -7.30 -8.67
CA ALA A 262 28.54 -6.14 -7.87
C ALA A 262 28.48 -6.46 -6.36
N VAL A 263 28.24 -7.72 -6.03
CA VAL A 263 28.23 -8.26 -4.66
C VAL A 263 28.91 -9.62 -4.64
N SER A 264 29.43 -10.04 -3.49
CA SER A 264 29.98 -11.38 -3.29
C SER A 264 28.99 -12.28 -2.57
N TYR A 265 29.03 -13.57 -2.88
CA TYR A 265 28.24 -14.59 -2.18
C TYR A 265 29.14 -15.73 -1.79
N GLY A 266 29.29 -15.91 -0.50
CA GLY A 266 30.16 -16.93 0.10
C GLY A 266 29.46 -18.26 0.38
N GLY A 267 28.41 -18.62 -0.41
CA GLY A 267 27.63 -19.87 -0.52
C GLY A 267 27.58 -20.81 0.65
#